data_b8d6c752baa35a52ae865a1ff1cd862c
#
_entry.id   b8d6c752baa35a52ae865a1ff1cd862c
#
_cell.length_a   1.000
_cell.length_b   1.000
_cell.length_c   1.000
_cell.angle_alpha   90.00
_cell.angle_beta   90.00
_cell.angle_gamma   90.00
#
_symmetry.space_group_name_H-M   'P 1'
#
loop_
_entity.id
_entity.type
_entity.pdbx_description
1 polymer ?
#
loop_
_entity_poly.entity_id
_entity_poly.type
_entity_poly.pdbx_seq_one_letter_code
_entity_poly.pdbx_strand_id
1 'polypeptide(L)'
;MKRLMMWAVCGGLVMPTVAAAQREPQFETSCRMAVKDDFNRGVALLHSFWFAESRGLFEGVLKTDPTCAMAYWGIALTHWGNPFAGLRTPQTIAAGKAAIEKGQATGSPTPREKGYIDAVAGLFSSADVTTQRARVVAYEGATELVAANNPDDTEARIFWALAIAQTALPTDKTFAQNLKAAEILEPLYKKYPNHPGLAHYIIHTYDVPLLAPKALPAARAYANIAPSVPHALHMPSHTFTRVGLWKESVATNIKSAAEAEKSGGISEALHALDYQIYAYLQMAQDAQAKAALDHAMNAAQPPAGSAATAATPTGGANTFATAAMPARYAMERQQWTDAMALTVTPAPNTPYTEAITHFARAVGAARAGQPAAATADIARLAAIRDRELELKDAYWAEQVDIQRRVAEAWVAYASGRKDEGIRLLAAAADAEDLTDKSAVTPGPLAPARELYGFMLLDASRGKDALVAFEAVTRKEPNRFLALYGAGKAAESLKQTARAKGYYRQIVEICKEAANDRPELVYARKMAGAKASTTAGAR
;
A
#
# COMPACT_ATOMS: atom_id res chain seq x y z
N MET A 1 -17.75 -28.66 71.27
CA MET A 1 -16.53 -28.67 70.46
C MET A 1 -16.82 -28.02 69.09
N LYS A 2 -16.52 -26.72 68.94
CA LYS A 2 -16.74 -25.96 67.71
C LYS A 2 -15.45 -25.99 66.91
N ARG A 3 -15.48 -26.52 65.67
CA ARG A 3 -14.35 -26.48 64.74
C ARG A 3 -14.44 -25.15 63.96
N LEU A 4 -13.43 -24.31 64.12
CA LEU A 4 -13.19 -23.12 63.30
C LEU A 4 -12.60 -23.60 61.95
N MET A 5 -13.25 -23.22 60.87
CA MET A 5 -12.75 -23.41 59.50
C MET A 5 -12.07 -22.11 59.06
N MET A 6 -10.75 -22.12 58.94
CA MET A 6 -9.93 -21.00 58.46
C MET A 6 -9.96 -21.00 56.92
N TRP A 7 -10.48 -19.93 56.31
CA TRP A 7 -10.40 -19.67 54.89
C TRP A 7 -9.07 -18.96 54.59
N ALA A 8 -8.19 -19.61 53.85
CA ALA A 8 -7.01 -18.98 53.30
C ALA A 8 -7.40 -18.22 52.03
N VAL A 9 -7.35 -16.89 52.09
CA VAL A 9 -7.48 -16.03 50.91
C VAL A 9 -6.13 -15.99 50.21
N CYS A 10 -5.98 -16.71 49.11
CA CYS A 10 -4.87 -16.52 48.18
C CYS A 10 -5.08 -15.24 47.40
N GLY A 11 -4.49 -14.15 47.84
CA GLY A 11 -4.36 -12.90 47.11
C GLY A 11 -3.40 -13.12 45.94
N GLY A 12 -3.90 -13.34 44.75
CA GLY A 12 -3.10 -13.32 43.52
C GLY A 12 -2.60 -11.89 43.28
N LEU A 13 -1.29 -11.66 43.43
CA LEU A 13 -0.63 -10.45 42.93
C LEU A 13 -0.77 -10.45 41.40
N VAL A 14 -1.69 -9.63 40.88
CA VAL A 14 -1.69 -9.21 39.49
C VAL A 14 -0.53 -8.22 39.34
N MET A 15 0.63 -8.73 38.93
CA MET A 15 1.69 -7.83 38.47
C MET A 15 1.17 -7.11 37.22
N PRO A 16 1.21 -5.74 37.18
CA PRO A 16 0.95 -5.04 35.94
C PRO A 16 2.00 -5.51 34.93
N THR A 17 1.56 -6.05 33.80
CA THR A 17 2.42 -6.22 32.64
C THR A 17 2.88 -4.83 32.24
N VAL A 18 4.14 -4.50 32.57
CA VAL A 18 4.81 -3.33 32.02
C VAL A 18 4.83 -3.55 30.51
N ALA A 19 3.97 -2.84 29.79
CA ALA A 19 4.07 -2.76 28.34
C ALA A 19 5.53 -2.40 28.04
N ALA A 20 6.20 -3.26 27.24
CA ALA A 20 7.59 -3.02 26.89
C ALA A 20 7.66 -1.63 26.26
N ALA A 21 8.25 -0.70 26.98
CA ALA A 21 8.41 0.67 26.51
C ALA A 21 9.13 0.60 25.17
N GLN A 22 8.51 1.15 24.14
CA GLN A 22 9.10 1.31 22.82
C GLN A 22 10.50 1.91 23.04
N ARG A 23 11.55 1.20 22.63
CA ARG A 23 12.90 1.80 22.69
C ARG A 23 12.96 2.83 21.58
N GLU A 24 12.78 4.08 21.98
CA GLU A 24 12.86 5.22 21.09
C GLU A 24 14.25 5.29 20.44
N PRO A 25 14.34 5.78 19.18
CA PRO A 25 15.62 6.08 18.57
C PRO A 25 16.46 6.97 19.50
N GLN A 26 17.74 6.72 19.56
CA GLN A 26 18.67 7.58 20.30
C GLN A 26 19.33 8.53 19.31
N PHE A 27 18.59 9.59 18.93
CA PHE A 27 19.10 10.61 18.01
C PHE A 27 19.82 11.69 18.82
N GLU A 28 21.13 11.71 18.71
CA GLU A 28 21.94 12.73 19.38
C GLU A 28 21.79 14.10 18.73
N THR A 29 21.60 15.12 19.54
CA THR A 29 21.52 16.52 19.09
C THR A 29 22.24 17.44 20.07
N SER A 30 22.59 18.64 19.60
CA SER A 30 23.08 19.73 20.44
C SER A 30 21.97 20.47 21.18
N CYS A 31 20.71 20.09 20.98
CA CYS A 31 19.56 20.65 21.69
C CYS A 31 19.67 20.43 23.20
N ARG A 32 18.99 21.26 23.99
CA ARG A 32 19.00 21.14 25.45
C ARG A 32 18.54 19.76 25.90
N MET A 33 19.16 19.22 26.94
CA MET A 33 18.78 17.92 27.52
C MET A 33 17.30 17.84 27.92
N ALA A 34 16.70 18.96 28.32
CA ALA A 34 15.28 19.02 28.70
C ALA A 34 14.31 18.63 27.57
N VAL A 35 14.73 18.68 26.30
CA VAL A 35 13.88 18.34 25.14
C VAL A 35 14.26 17.00 24.48
N LYS A 36 15.26 16.30 25.01
CA LYS A 36 15.81 15.07 24.40
C LYS A 36 14.75 13.99 24.18
N ASP A 37 13.94 13.74 25.18
CA ASP A 37 12.93 12.66 25.12
C ASP A 37 11.82 13.00 24.11
N ASP A 38 11.33 14.24 24.10
CA ASP A 38 10.32 14.68 23.10
C ASP A 38 10.89 14.68 21.69
N PHE A 39 12.17 15.06 21.53
CA PHE A 39 12.84 14.99 20.24
C PHE A 39 12.93 13.54 19.73
N ASN A 40 13.38 12.60 20.58
CA ASN A 40 13.48 11.18 20.23
C ASN A 40 12.11 10.56 19.91
N ARG A 41 11.07 10.93 20.66
CA ARG A 41 9.68 10.53 20.34
C ARG A 41 9.24 11.11 18.99
N GLY A 42 9.57 12.37 18.70
CA GLY A 42 9.33 12.98 17.39
C GLY A 42 9.97 12.19 16.24
N VAL A 43 11.23 11.75 16.43
CA VAL A 43 11.95 10.90 15.46
C VAL A 43 11.30 9.52 15.34
N ALA A 44 10.87 8.89 16.44
CA ALA A 44 10.19 7.59 16.40
C ALA A 44 8.89 7.65 15.61
N LEU A 45 8.10 8.71 15.79
CA LEU A 45 6.87 8.94 15.01
C LEU A 45 7.17 9.31 13.55
N LEU A 46 8.25 10.04 13.27
CA LEU A 46 8.72 10.32 11.91
C LEU A 46 9.09 9.02 11.19
N HIS A 47 9.81 8.12 11.84
CA HIS A 47 10.11 6.78 11.30
C HIS A 47 8.87 5.92 11.07
N SER A 48 7.82 6.16 11.83
CA SER A 48 6.54 5.44 11.69
C SER A 48 5.55 6.17 10.78
N PHE A 49 5.96 7.22 10.08
CA PHE A 49 5.16 8.06 9.17
C PHE A 49 3.91 8.68 9.80
N TRP A 50 3.91 8.86 11.13
CA TRP A 50 2.85 9.61 11.80
C TRP A 50 3.23 11.09 11.88
N PHE A 51 3.14 11.74 10.72
CA PHE A 51 3.75 13.05 10.48
C PHE A 51 3.14 14.19 11.28
N ALA A 52 1.82 14.20 11.50
CA ALA A 52 1.15 15.29 12.22
C ALA A 52 1.59 15.34 13.69
N GLU A 53 1.58 14.20 14.38
CA GLU A 53 1.99 14.05 15.76
C GLU A 53 3.49 14.26 15.94
N SER A 54 4.30 13.74 15.01
CA SER A 54 5.75 14.00 14.98
C SER A 54 6.04 15.49 14.89
N ARG A 55 5.33 16.21 14.01
CA ARG A 55 5.45 17.68 13.88
C ARG A 55 5.11 18.38 15.17
N GLY A 56 3.99 18.01 15.80
CA GLY A 56 3.58 18.58 17.10
C GLY A 56 4.63 18.44 18.19
N LEU A 57 5.35 17.31 18.23
CA LEU A 57 6.48 17.11 19.15
C LEU A 57 7.65 18.03 18.82
N PHE A 58 8.08 18.12 17.57
CA PHE A 58 9.17 19.03 17.17
C PHE A 58 8.82 20.51 17.41
N GLU A 59 7.58 20.92 17.18
CA GLU A 59 7.09 22.25 17.52
C GLU A 59 7.08 22.48 19.04
N GLY A 60 6.79 21.44 19.83
CA GLY A 60 6.91 21.44 21.29
C GLY A 60 8.36 21.63 21.76
N VAL A 61 9.29 20.94 21.11
CA VAL A 61 10.74 21.10 21.33
C VAL A 61 11.14 22.57 21.14
N LEU A 62 10.71 23.21 20.06
CA LEU A 62 11.04 24.61 19.76
C LEU A 62 10.46 25.62 20.77
N LYS A 63 9.34 25.30 21.43
CA LYS A 63 8.80 26.14 22.50
C LYS A 63 9.71 26.15 23.75
N THR A 64 10.36 25.03 24.04
CA THR A 64 11.26 24.85 25.19
C THR A 64 12.70 25.22 24.84
N ASP A 65 13.15 24.87 23.62
CA ASP A 65 14.48 25.17 23.10
C ASP A 65 14.40 25.78 21.69
N PRO A 66 14.21 27.11 21.58
CA PRO A 66 14.17 27.79 20.29
C PRO A 66 15.46 27.70 19.46
N THR A 67 16.56 27.25 20.07
CA THR A 67 17.88 27.11 19.42
C THR A 67 18.11 25.70 18.88
N CYS A 68 17.18 24.79 19.02
CA CYS A 68 17.26 23.44 18.51
C CYS A 68 17.02 23.40 16.97
N ALA A 69 18.06 23.62 16.20
CA ALA A 69 17.99 23.62 14.72
C ALA A 69 17.47 22.29 14.16
N MET A 70 17.80 21.16 14.81
CA MET A 70 17.35 19.83 14.39
C MET A 70 15.84 19.62 14.51
N ALA A 71 15.12 20.36 15.35
CA ALA A 71 13.67 20.31 15.38
C ALA A 71 13.05 20.84 14.07
N TYR A 72 13.65 21.85 13.43
CA TYR A 72 13.21 22.32 12.11
C TYR A 72 13.52 21.31 11.00
N TRP A 73 14.61 20.55 11.09
CA TRP A 73 14.87 19.40 10.22
C TRP A 73 13.73 18.38 10.30
N GLY A 74 13.33 18.01 11.51
CA GLY A 74 12.19 17.10 11.72
C GLY A 74 10.89 17.65 11.16
N ILE A 75 10.56 18.92 11.42
CA ILE A 75 9.38 19.59 10.87
C ILE A 75 9.40 19.58 9.33
N ALA A 76 10.54 19.87 8.70
CA ALA A 76 10.65 19.84 7.25
C ALA A 76 10.36 18.43 6.68
N LEU A 77 10.92 17.38 7.28
CA LEU A 77 10.64 16.00 6.88
C LEU A 77 9.16 15.61 7.06
N THR A 78 8.49 16.10 8.10
CA THR A 78 7.04 15.88 8.24
C THR A 78 6.23 16.57 7.14
N HIS A 79 6.71 17.67 6.58
CA HIS A 79 6.11 18.30 5.39
C HIS A 79 6.43 17.52 4.11
N TRP A 80 7.62 16.91 4.01
CA TRP A 80 7.89 15.99 2.89
C TRP A 80 6.93 14.81 2.90
N GLY A 81 6.60 14.31 4.08
CA GLY A 81 5.63 13.22 4.27
C GLY A 81 6.15 11.88 3.77
N ASN A 82 5.23 10.97 3.43
CA ASN A 82 5.59 9.61 3.01
C ASN A 82 6.47 9.63 1.75
N PRO A 83 7.75 9.16 1.81
CA PRO A 83 8.68 9.21 0.69
C PRO A 83 8.24 8.37 -0.53
N PHE A 84 7.36 7.41 -0.32
CA PHE A 84 6.82 6.55 -1.38
C PHE A 84 5.50 7.07 -2.00
N ALA A 85 4.97 8.22 -1.50
CA ALA A 85 3.82 8.87 -2.11
C ALA A 85 4.22 9.66 -3.38
N GLY A 86 3.23 10.03 -4.18
CA GLY A 86 3.41 10.74 -5.45
C GLY A 86 4.00 12.15 -5.33
N LEU A 87 3.66 13.01 -6.28
CA LEU A 87 4.19 14.37 -6.38
C LEU A 87 3.76 15.25 -5.20
N ARG A 88 4.68 16.13 -4.77
CA ARG A 88 4.42 17.10 -3.69
C ARG A 88 3.76 18.36 -4.25
N THR A 89 2.76 18.85 -3.53
CA THR A 89 2.11 20.12 -3.91
C THR A 89 3.05 21.31 -3.66
N PRO A 90 2.85 22.43 -4.41
CA PRO A 90 3.61 23.66 -4.14
C PRO A 90 3.48 24.15 -2.69
N GLN A 91 2.31 23.97 -2.06
CA GLN A 91 2.07 24.32 -0.66
C GLN A 91 2.92 23.49 0.30
N THR A 92 2.99 22.17 0.07
CA THR A 92 3.84 21.25 0.82
C THR A 92 5.31 21.64 0.73
N ILE A 93 5.79 21.95 -0.49
CA ILE A 93 7.16 22.40 -0.72
C ILE A 93 7.44 23.73 0.00
N ALA A 94 6.53 24.72 -0.10
CA ALA A 94 6.69 26.01 0.56
C ALA A 94 6.77 25.88 2.09
N ALA A 95 5.92 25.03 2.69
CA ALA A 95 5.92 24.81 4.14
C ALA A 95 7.21 24.14 4.62
N GLY A 96 7.68 23.10 3.92
CA GLY A 96 8.95 22.43 4.26
C GLY A 96 10.15 23.34 4.04
N LYS A 97 10.16 24.15 2.97
CA LYS A 97 11.18 25.17 2.72
C LYS A 97 11.26 26.18 3.86
N ALA A 98 10.11 26.73 4.27
CA ALA A 98 10.07 27.70 5.37
C ALA A 98 10.59 27.10 6.70
N ALA A 99 10.33 25.82 6.96
CA ALA A 99 10.87 25.14 8.13
C ALA A 99 12.40 25.00 8.05
N ILE A 100 12.92 24.50 6.92
CA ILE A 100 14.36 24.23 6.81
C ILE A 100 15.19 25.52 6.76
N GLU A 101 14.68 26.60 6.15
CA GLU A 101 15.32 27.92 6.17
C GLU A 101 15.46 28.49 7.59
N LYS A 102 14.46 28.27 8.45
CA LYS A 102 14.56 28.59 9.89
C LYS A 102 15.64 27.77 10.59
N GLY A 103 15.72 26.46 10.29
CA GLY A 103 16.76 25.59 10.82
C GLY A 103 18.17 26.07 10.44
N GLN A 104 18.37 26.44 9.17
CA GLN A 104 19.63 27.00 8.66
C GLN A 104 19.95 28.34 9.32
N ALA A 105 18.96 29.24 9.47
CA ALA A 105 19.14 30.54 10.14
C ALA A 105 19.43 30.42 11.64
N THR A 106 18.88 29.42 12.32
CA THR A 106 19.18 29.12 13.73
C THR A 106 20.63 28.70 13.89
N GLY A 107 21.19 28.04 12.87
CA GLY A 107 22.56 27.53 12.87
C GLY A 107 22.71 26.20 13.59
N SER A 108 23.64 25.39 13.14
CA SER A 108 23.94 24.07 13.72
C SER A 108 25.33 24.09 14.34
N PRO A 109 25.46 23.76 15.62
CA PRO A 109 26.75 23.82 16.30
C PRO A 109 27.71 22.69 15.88
N THR A 110 27.22 21.65 15.20
CA THR A 110 28.03 20.53 14.76
C THR A 110 27.97 20.34 13.23
N PRO A 111 29.08 19.91 12.59
CA PRO A 111 29.07 19.57 11.15
C PRO A 111 28.06 18.46 10.81
N ARG A 112 27.83 17.52 11.74
CA ARG A 112 26.85 16.43 11.60
C ARG A 112 25.44 16.98 11.43
N GLU A 113 24.98 17.83 12.35
CA GLU A 113 23.63 18.42 12.29
C GLU A 113 23.45 19.30 11.05
N LYS A 114 24.50 20.08 10.70
CA LYS A 114 24.51 20.85 9.47
C LYS A 114 24.28 19.95 8.25
N GLY A 115 24.95 18.79 8.20
CA GLY A 115 24.80 17.82 7.11
C GLY A 115 23.35 17.32 6.96
N TYR A 116 22.67 16.99 8.07
CA TYR A 116 21.27 16.58 8.05
C TYR A 116 20.34 17.69 7.52
N ILE A 117 20.54 18.93 8.00
CA ILE A 117 19.74 20.09 7.59
C ILE A 117 19.94 20.39 6.11
N ASP A 118 21.18 20.42 5.63
CA ASP A 118 21.50 20.71 4.23
C ASP A 118 20.99 19.62 3.28
N ALA A 119 21.06 18.35 3.68
CA ALA A 119 20.51 17.26 2.89
C ALA A 119 18.99 17.45 2.68
N VAL A 120 18.25 17.76 3.73
CA VAL A 120 16.79 17.97 3.64
C VAL A 120 16.47 19.26 2.88
N ALA A 121 17.28 20.30 2.97
CA ALA A 121 17.07 21.55 2.20
C ALA A 121 17.02 21.28 0.69
N GLY A 122 17.78 20.30 0.20
CA GLY A 122 17.76 19.88 -1.21
C GLY A 122 16.38 19.43 -1.69
N LEU A 123 15.61 18.77 -0.85
CA LEU A 123 14.25 18.31 -1.19
C LEU A 123 13.30 19.48 -1.48
N PHE A 124 13.51 20.63 -0.88
CA PHE A 124 12.64 21.81 -0.95
C PHE A 124 13.21 22.93 -1.82
N SER A 125 14.25 22.65 -2.60
CA SER A 125 14.95 23.65 -3.43
C SER A 125 14.12 24.22 -4.58
N SER A 126 13.07 23.54 -5.02
CA SER A 126 12.18 23.99 -6.09
C SER A 126 10.74 23.55 -5.85
N ALA A 127 9.79 24.43 -6.18
CA ALA A 127 8.35 24.10 -6.22
C ALA A 127 7.93 23.43 -7.54
N ASP A 128 8.79 23.39 -8.53
CA ASP A 128 8.53 22.72 -9.81
C ASP A 128 8.47 21.20 -9.60
N VAL A 129 7.29 20.64 -9.74
CA VAL A 129 7.01 19.20 -9.57
C VAL A 129 7.82 18.35 -10.55
N THR A 130 8.14 18.86 -11.73
CA THR A 130 8.91 18.14 -12.75
C THR A 130 10.36 17.85 -12.33
N THR A 131 10.87 18.58 -11.33
CA THR A 131 12.21 18.41 -10.77
C THR A 131 12.23 17.46 -9.56
N GLN A 132 11.09 16.98 -9.08
CA GLN A 132 11.02 16.21 -7.83
C GLN A 132 11.92 14.98 -7.85
N ARG A 133 11.92 14.22 -8.94
CA ARG A 133 12.77 13.02 -9.06
C ARG A 133 14.27 13.36 -8.91
N ALA A 134 14.73 14.42 -9.56
CA ALA A 134 16.11 14.87 -9.47
C ALA A 134 16.49 15.29 -8.03
N ARG A 135 15.58 15.98 -7.32
CA ARG A 135 15.79 16.39 -5.93
C ARG A 135 15.87 15.19 -4.98
N VAL A 136 15.05 14.16 -5.21
CA VAL A 136 15.10 12.91 -4.43
C VAL A 136 16.41 12.16 -4.63
N VAL A 137 16.91 12.09 -5.88
CA VAL A 137 18.22 11.48 -6.17
C VAL A 137 19.36 12.28 -5.53
N ALA A 138 19.29 13.61 -5.57
CA ALA A 138 20.28 14.47 -4.90
C ALA A 138 20.24 14.28 -3.36
N TYR A 139 19.04 14.08 -2.78
CA TYR A 139 18.87 13.78 -1.36
C TYR A 139 19.50 12.44 -0.97
N GLU A 140 19.37 11.39 -1.79
CA GLU A 140 20.08 10.11 -1.57
C GLU A 140 21.59 10.35 -1.45
N GLY A 141 22.20 11.05 -2.40
CA GLY A 141 23.63 11.36 -2.36
C GLY A 141 24.04 12.22 -1.15
N ALA A 142 23.18 13.19 -0.76
CA ALA A 142 23.46 14.01 0.43
C ALA A 142 23.38 13.21 1.73
N THR A 143 22.41 12.31 1.88
CA THR A 143 22.30 11.41 3.05
C THR A 143 23.44 10.37 3.09
N GLU A 144 23.92 9.90 1.93
CA GLU A 144 25.13 9.08 1.83
C GLU A 144 26.34 9.80 2.44
N LEU A 145 26.54 11.07 2.10
CA LEU A 145 27.63 11.87 2.66
C LEU A 145 27.50 12.06 4.18
N VAL A 146 26.26 12.28 4.68
CA VAL A 146 26.04 12.35 6.14
C VAL A 146 26.44 11.05 6.81
N ALA A 147 26.03 9.91 6.28
CA ALA A 147 26.37 8.59 6.83
C ALA A 147 27.88 8.29 6.73
N ALA A 148 28.52 8.62 5.61
CA ALA A 148 29.95 8.40 5.41
C ALA A 148 30.83 9.25 6.34
N ASN A 149 30.45 10.51 6.60
CA ASN A 149 31.15 11.40 7.51
C ASN A 149 30.89 11.10 8.99
N ASN A 150 29.87 10.29 9.29
CA ASN A 150 29.46 9.92 10.66
C ASN A 150 29.23 8.41 10.74
N PRO A 151 30.25 7.54 10.60
CA PRO A 151 30.09 6.10 10.43
C PRO A 151 29.45 5.39 11.63
N ASP A 152 29.54 5.97 12.83
CA ASP A 152 28.93 5.44 14.05
C ASP A 152 27.48 5.91 14.24
N ASP A 153 27.01 6.84 13.40
CA ASP A 153 25.63 7.35 13.44
C ASP A 153 24.68 6.34 12.79
N THR A 154 24.00 5.56 13.62
CA THR A 154 23.01 4.58 13.19
C THR A 154 21.85 5.25 12.45
N GLU A 155 21.38 6.42 12.91
CA GLU A 155 20.28 7.14 12.29
C GLU A 155 20.63 7.66 10.89
N ALA A 156 21.86 8.16 10.69
CA ALA A 156 22.32 8.58 9.37
C ALA A 156 22.26 7.44 8.35
N ARG A 157 22.65 6.24 8.76
CA ARG A 157 22.59 5.05 7.92
C ARG A 157 21.15 4.63 7.63
N ILE A 158 20.24 4.74 8.61
CA ILE A 158 18.80 4.41 8.44
C ILE A 158 18.14 5.39 7.48
N PHE A 159 18.37 6.69 7.62
CA PHE A 159 17.83 7.71 6.70
C PHE A 159 18.41 7.59 5.30
N TRP A 160 19.70 7.26 5.17
CA TRP A 160 20.29 6.96 3.88
C TRP A 160 19.66 5.73 3.22
N ALA A 161 19.46 4.64 3.95
CA ALA A 161 18.79 3.46 3.41
C ALA A 161 17.35 3.76 2.95
N LEU A 162 16.61 4.60 3.69
CA LEU A 162 15.30 5.07 3.27
C LEU A 162 15.37 5.88 1.98
N ALA A 163 16.36 6.78 1.85
CA ALA A 163 16.56 7.58 0.64
C ALA A 163 16.91 6.70 -0.57
N ILE A 164 17.73 5.66 -0.41
CA ILE A 164 18.00 4.64 -1.43
C ILE A 164 16.69 3.94 -1.86
N ALA A 165 15.89 3.46 -0.90
CA ALA A 165 14.63 2.78 -1.21
C ALA A 165 13.65 3.71 -1.95
N GLN A 166 13.64 5.02 -1.64
CA GLN A 166 12.84 6.03 -2.32
C GLN A 166 13.26 6.23 -3.80
N THR A 167 14.52 5.98 -4.14
CA THR A 167 15.03 6.11 -5.52
C THR A 167 14.86 4.86 -6.36
N ALA A 168 14.44 3.73 -5.79
CA ALA A 168 14.17 2.51 -6.52
C ALA A 168 13.13 2.74 -7.63
N LEU A 169 13.42 2.22 -8.84
CA LEU A 169 12.51 2.31 -9.97
C LEU A 169 11.61 1.07 -10.01
N PRO A 170 10.30 1.21 -10.18
CA PRO A 170 9.37 0.08 -10.33
C PRO A 170 9.70 -0.83 -11.53
N THR A 171 10.41 -0.29 -12.51
CA THR A 171 10.86 -1.00 -13.71
C THR A 171 12.22 -1.70 -13.56
N ASP A 172 12.97 -1.45 -12.48
CA ASP A 172 14.22 -2.17 -12.21
C ASP A 172 13.95 -3.56 -11.65
N LYS A 173 14.00 -4.56 -12.52
CA LYS A 173 13.82 -5.98 -12.14
C LYS A 173 15.09 -6.64 -11.60
N THR A 174 16.20 -5.90 -11.47
CA THR A 174 17.39 -6.34 -10.72
C THR A 174 17.24 -6.02 -9.24
N PHE A 175 16.33 -5.10 -8.88
CA PHE A 175 16.10 -4.61 -7.52
C PHE A 175 17.35 -4.02 -6.87
N ALA A 176 18.25 -3.41 -7.68
CA ALA A 176 19.56 -2.96 -7.21
C ALA A 176 19.45 -2.01 -6.01
N GLN A 177 18.57 -1.00 -6.07
CA GLN A 177 18.37 -0.06 -4.95
C GLN A 177 17.74 -0.73 -3.73
N ASN A 178 16.78 -1.63 -3.93
CA ASN A 178 16.18 -2.38 -2.83
C ASN A 178 17.23 -3.24 -2.11
N LEU A 179 18.09 -3.92 -2.85
CA LEU A 179 19.16 -4.75 -2.28
C LEU A 179 20.22 -3.90 -1.57
N LYS A 180 20.62 -2.75 -2.16
CA LYS A 180 21.55 -1.78 -1.53
C LYS A 180 20.99 -1.25 -0.19
N ALA A 181 19.71 -0.89 -0.15
CA ALA A 181 19.06 -0.47 1.10
C ALA A 181 19.02 -1.60 2.14
N ALA A 182 18.70 -2.82 1.72
CA ALA A 182 18.65 -3.99 2.59
C ALA A 182 20.02 -4.34 3.21
N GLU A 183 21.12 -4.22 2.47
CA GLU A 183 22.47 -4.43 2.98
C GLU A 183 22.81 -3.51 4.17
N ILE A 184 22.19 -2.33 4.23
CA ILE A 184 22.31 -1.41 5.36
C ILE A 184 21.35 -1.76 6.48
N LEU A 185 20.08 -2.03 6.14
CA LEU A 185 19.00 -2.20 7.11
C LEU A 185 19.06 -3.53 7.86
N GLU A 186 19.35 -4.65 7.19
CA GLU A 186 19.30 -5.98 7.82
C GLU A 186 20.29 -6.15 9.00
N PRO A 187 21.58 -5.77 8.88
CA PRO A 187 22.50 -5.84 10.00
C PRO A 187 22.07 -4.95 11.19
N LEU A 188 21.55 -3.74 10.88
CA LEU A 188 21.05 -2.83 11.90
C LEU A 188 19.80 -3.37 12.57
N TYR A 189 18.86 -3.95 11.83
CA TYR A 189 17.66 -4.57 12.40
C TYR A 189 18.00 -5.75 13.30
N LYS A 190 18.97 -6.57 12.91
CA LYS A 190 19.47 -7.65 13.77
C LYS A 190 20.04 -7.13 15.09
N LYS A 191 20.69 -5.96 15.07
CA LYS A 191 21.27 -5.31 16.26
C LYS A 191 20.23 -4.58 17.10
N TYR A 192 19.25 -3.95 16.45
CA TYR A 192 18.22 -3.09 17.06
C TYR A 192 16.81 -3.52 16.63
N PRO A 193 16.34 -4.73 17.03
CA PRO A 193 15.10 -5.32 16.49
C PRO A 193 13.81 -4.56 16.84
N ASN A 194 13.86 -3.69 17.85
CA ASN A 194 12.73 -2.87 18.29
C ASN A 194 12.77 -1.43 17.76
N HIS A 195 13.70 -1.11 16.86
CA HIS A 195 13.75 0.21 16.25
C HIS A 195 12.67 0.36 15.18
N PRO A 196 11.73 1.34 15.29
CA PRO A 196 10.58 1.44 14.40
C PRO A 196 10.97 1.64 12.94
N GLY A 197 11.95 2.51 12.65
CA GLY A 197 12.42 2.77 11.29
C GLY A 197 13.01 1.54 10.60
N LEU A 198 13.71 0.68 11.33
CA LEU A 198 14.33 -0.51 10.75
C LEU A 198 13.29 -1.53 10.30
N ALA A 199 12.32 -1.89 11.16
CA ALA A 199 11.25 -2.81 10.80
C ALA A 199 10.41 -2.25 9.65
N HIS A 200 10.05 -0.97 9.72
CA HIS A 200 9.25 -0.26 8.72
C HIS A 200 9.93 -0.25 7.34
N TYR A 201 11.19 0.19 7.31
CA TYR A 201 11.89 0.39 6.04
C TYR A 201 12.30 -0.94 5.38
N ILE A 202 12.50 -2.01 6.14
CA ILE A 202 12.64 -3.38 5.60
C ILE A 202 11.36 -3.80 4.87
N ILE A 203 10.17 -3.51 5.43
CA ILE A 203 8.91 -3.84 4.76
C ILE A 203 8.81 -3.09 3.43
N HIS A 204 9.08 -1.78 3.40
CA HIS A 204 9.06 -1.01 2.16
C HIS A 204 10.13 -1.46 1.15
N THR A 205 11.34 -1.72 1.64
CA THR A 205 12.47 -2.14 0.81
C THR A 205 12.17 -3.46 0.09
N TYR A 206 11.44 -4.36 0.73
CA TYR A 206 11.09 -5.66 0.19
C TYR A 206 9.66 -5.75 -0.35
N ASP A 207 8.92 -4.63 -0.52
CA ASP A 207 7.56 -4.62 -1.09
C ASP A 207 7.55 -4.86 -2.61
N VAL A 208 8.29 -5.88 -3.05
CA VAL A 208 8.31 -6.38 -4.43
C VAL A 208 8.15 -7.91 -4.43
N PRO A 209 7.52 -8.52 -5.44
CA PRO A 209 7.10 -9.92 -5.37
C PRO A 209 8.20 -10.92 -4.99
N LEU A 210 9.39 -10.78 -5.59
CA LEU A 210 10.50 -11.73 -5.36
C LEU A 210 11.18 -11.56 -3.99
N LEU A 211 11.14 -10.37 -3.40
CA LEU A 211 11.82 -10.06 -2.14
C LEU A 211 10.89 -10.08 -0.93
N ALA A 212 9.57 -9.96 -1.12
CA ALA A 212 8.59 -9.86 -0.06
C ALA A 212 8.69 -10.94 1.04
N PRO A 213 9.00 -12.21 0.75
CA PRO A 213 9.18 -13.21 1.80
C PRO A 213 10.27 -12.86 2.84
N LYS A 214 11.29 -12.08 2.44
CA LYS A 214 12.37 -11.64 3.34
C LYS A 214 11.89 -10.63 4.39
N ALA A 215 10.81 -9.88 4.11
CA ALA A 215 10.23 -8.93 5.05
C ALA A 215 9.35 -9.56 6.14
N LEU A 216 8.98 -10.85 6.04
CA LEU A 216 8.06 -11.49 6.99
C LEU A 216 8.44 -11.35 8.47
N PRO A 217 9.73 -11.48 8.89
CA PRO A 217 10.10 -11.26 10.28
C PRO A 217 9.80 -9.83 10.76
N ALA A 218 10.15 -8.82 9.97
CA ALA A 218 9.89 -7.42 10.27
C ALA A 218 8.37 -7.12 10.27
N ALA A 219 7.63 -7.64 9.30
CA ALA A 219 6.18 -7.47 9.21
C ALA A 219 5.46 -8.03 10.45
N ARG A 220 5.86 -9.21 10.94
CA ARG A 220 5.26 -9.81 12.15
C ARG A 220 5.61 -9.08 13.44
N ALA A 221 6.73 -8.36 13.49
CA ALA A 221 7.18 -7.63 14.67
C ALA A 221 6.65 -6.20 14.73
N TYR A 222 6.48 -5.52 13.60
CA TYR A 222 6.32 -4.06 13.55
C TYR A 222 5.07 -3.54 14.27
N ALA A 223 3.94 -4.21 14.16
CA ALA A 223 2.72 -3.84 14.88
C ALA A 223 2.88 -3.84 16.42
N ASN A 224 3.83 -4.62 16.96
CA ASN A 224 4.14 -4.63 18.39
C ASN A 224 5.20 -3.59 18.78
N ILE A 225 5.99 -3.10 17.81
CA ILE A 225 7.00 -2.05 18.03
C ILE A 225 6.33 -0.69 18.19
N ALA A 226 5.29 -0.40 17.38
CA ALA A 226 4.56 0.87 17.40
C ALA A 226 3.02 0.65 17.43
N PRO A 227 2.46 0.07 18.52
CA PRO A 227 1.08 -0.44 18.55
C PRO A 227 -0.01 0.65 18.55
N SER A 228 0.33 1.91 18.82
CA SER A 228 -0.58 3.06 18.78
C SER A 228 -0.49 3.87 17.49
N VAL A 229 0.33 3.45 16.53
CA VAL A 229 0.54 4.16 15.27
C VAL A 229 -0.24 3.46 14.16
N PRO A 230 -1.28 4.10 13.57
CA PRO A 230 -2.10 3.49 12.53
C PRO A 230 -1.28 2.92 11.37
N HIS A 231 -0.33 3.69 10.85
CA HIS A 231 0.55 3.27 9.77
C HIS A 231 1.40 2.03 10.14
N ALA A 232 1.93 1.96 11.35
CA ALA A 232 2.70 0.81 11.82
C ALA A 232 1.85 -0.47 11.95
N LEU A 233 0.57 -0.31 12.28
CA LEU A 233 -0.41 -1.40 12.28
C LEU A 233 -0.76 -1.85 10.86
N HIS A 234 -0.76 -0.94 9.87
CA HIS A 234 -1.05 -1.22 8.47
C HIS A 234 0.11 -1.89 7.74
N MET A 235 1.34 -1.44 7.96
CA MET A 235 2.53 -1.82 7.18
C MET A 235 2.78 -3.32 7.04
N PRO A 236 2.51 -4.19 8.05
CA PRO A 236 2.62 -5.63 7.87
C PRO A 236 1.81 -6.17 6.70
N SER A 237 0.68 -5.52 6.37
CA SER A 237 -0.19 -5.95 5.27
C SER A 237 0.44 -5.80 3.89
N HIS A 238 1.41 -4.92 3.70
CA HIS A 238 2.19 -4.86 2.45
C HIS A 238 2.86 -6.20 2.17
N THR A 239 3.59 -6.74 3.16
CA THR A 239 4.24 -8.05 3.05
C THR A 239 3.21 -9.17 2.96
N PHE A 240 2.20 -9.18 3.85
CA PHE A 240 1.19 -10.26 3.89
C PHE A 240 0.43 -10.36 2.57
N THR A 241 0.06 -9.25 1.97
CA THR A 241 -0.60 -9.20 0.66
C THR A 241 0.30 -9.75 -0.44
N ARG A 242 1.60 -9.37 -0.48
CA ARG A 242 2.56 -9.87 -1.47
C ARG A 242 2.77 -11.38 -1.41
N VAL A 243 2.67 -11.96 -0.23
CA VAL A 243 2.88 -13.42 -0.05
C VAL A 243 1.56 -14.20 0.05
N GLY A 244 0.41 -13.54 -0.13
CA GLY A 244 -0.91 -14.18 -0.13
C GLY A 244 -1.38 -14.65 1.25
N LEU A 245 -0.95 -14.00 2.33
CA LEU A 245 -1.40 -14.23 3.71
C LEU A 245 -2.60 -13.31 4.02
N TRP A 246 -3.74 -13.63 3.42
CA TRP A 246 -4.92 -12.76 3.41
C TRP A 246 -5.53 -12.52 4.79
N LYS A 247 -5.56 -13.54 5.67
CA LYS A 247 -6.09 -13.41 7.03
C LYS A 247 -5.26 -12.44 7.87
N GLU A 248 -3.95 -12.56 7.77
CA GLU A 248 -3.03 -11.65 8.46
C GLU A 248 -3.16 -10.23 7.93
N SER A 249 -3.33 -10.06 6.61
CA SER A 249 -3.58 -8.75 5.99
C SER A 249 -4.88 -8.13 6.52
N VAL A 250 -5.97 -8.89 6.62
CA VAL A 250 -7.23 -8.41 7.22
C VAL A 250 -7.04 -8.03 8.68
N ALA A 251 -6.46 -8.93 9.48
CA ALA A 251 -6.35 -8.74 10.93
C ALA A 251 -5.55 -7.48 11.30
N THR A 252 -4.48 -7.18 10.56
CA THR A 252 -3.64 -6.01 10.79
C THR A 252 -4.35 -4.73 10.34
N ASN A 253 -5.08 -4.75 9.22
CA ASN A 253 -5.80 -3.58 8.70
C ASN A 253 -7.05 -3.21 9.51
N ILE A 254 -7.75 -4.19 10.12
CA ILE A 254 -8.82 -3.90 11.09
C ILE A 254 -8.29 -3.05 12.25
N LYS A 255 -7.14 -3.42 12.81
CA LYS A 255 -6.51 -2.67 13.90
C LYS A 255 -6.07 -1.28 13.44
N SER A 256 -5.46 -1.20 12.25
CA SER A 256 -5.00 0.06 11.69
C SER A 256 -6.14 1.05 11.45
N ALA A 257 -7.20 0.62 10.77
CA ALA A 257 -8.36 1.46 10.51
C ALA A 257 -9.00 1.97 11.81
N ALA A 258 -9.22 1.07 12.80
CA ALA A 258 -9.79 1.45 14.08
C ALA A 258 -8.91 2.46 14.86
N GLU A 259 -7.58 2.34 14.80
CA GLU A 259 -6.67 3.28 15.47
C GLU A 259 -6.61 4.62 14.73
N ALA A 260 -6.64 4.60 13.38
CA ALA A 260 -6.70 5.80 12.57
C ALA A 260 -7.99 6.61 12.83
N GLU A 261 -9.13 5.95 12.91
CA GLU A 261 -10.42 6.59 13.18
C GLU A 261 -10.46 7.27 14.56
N LYS A 262 -9.87 6.65 15.60
CA LYS A 262 -9.76 7.25 16.94
C LYS A 262 -8.99 8.57 16.93
N SER A 263 -7.98 8.68 16.09
CA SER A 263 -7.15 9.88 15.96
C SER A 263 -7.66 10.88 14.90
N GLY A 264 -8.80 10.60 14.23
CA GLY A 264 -9.32 11.40 13.14
C GLY A 264 -8.54 11.27 11.83
N GLY A 265 -7.70 10.25 11.70
CA GLY A 265 -6.86 9.96 10.53
C GLY A 265 -7.64 9.25 9.42
N ILE A 266 -8.68 9.87 8.87
CA ILE A 266 -9.56 9.25 7.87
C ILE A 266 -8.79 8.74 6.63
N SER A 267 -7.77 9.49 6.16
CA SER A 267 -6.96 9.06 5.01
C SER A 267 -6.25 7.73 5.27
N GLU A 268 -5.67 7.56 6.46
CA GLU A 268 -5.01 6.32 6.89
C GLU A 268 -6.03 5.17 7.05
N ALA A 269 -7.20 5.47 7.61
CA ALA A 269 -8.27 4.48 7.75
C ALA A 269 -8.72 3.95 6.39
N LEU A 270 -8.98 4.83 5.42
CA LEU A 270 -9.40 4.45 4.07
C LEU A 270 -8.31 3.64 3.34
N HIS A 271 -7.04 3.99 3.53
CA HIS A 271 -5.93 3.21 2.97
C HIS A 271 -5.89 1.78 3.55
N ALA A 272 -6.05 1.62 4.86
CA ALA A 272 -6.12 0.31 5.50
C ALA A 272 -7.36 -0.48 5.04
N LEU A 273 -8.50 0.18 4.85
CA LEU A 273 -9.74 -0.45 4.38
C LEU A 273 -9.62 -0.96 2.94
N ASP A 274 -8.89 -0.28 2.02
CA ASP A 274 -8.66 -0.82 0.65
C ASP A 274 -7.90 -2.16 0.71
N TYR A 275 -6.86 -2.27 1.53
CA TYR A 275 -6.14 -3.53 1.73
C TYR A 275 -7.02 -4.62 2.37
N GLN A 276 -7.84 -4.24 3.35
CA GLN A 276 -8.77 -5.15 4.02
C GLN A 276 -9.81 -5.71 3.05
N ILE A 277 -10.43 -4.85 2.24
CA ILE A 277 -11.42 -5.23 1.22
C ILE A 277 -10.77 -6.16 0.19
N TYR A 278 -9.58 -5.81 -0.31
CA TYR A 278 -8.85 -6.66 -1.26
C TYR A 278 -8.62 -8.06 -0.69
N ALA A 279 -8.14 -8.17 0.54
CA ALA A 279 -7.87 -9.46 1.17
C ALA A 279 -9.16 -10.27 1.42
N TYR A 280 -10.27 -9.63 1.84
CA TYR A 280 -11.56 -10.31 1.94
C TYR A 280 -12.03 -10.88 0.61
N LEU A 281 -11.86 -10.13 -0.48
CA LEU A 281 -12.24 -10.58 -1.82
C LEU A 281 -11.42 -11.79 -2.29
N GLN A 282 -10.13 -11.86 -1.91
CA GLN A 282 -9.29 -13.03 -2.21
C GLN A 282 -9.70 -14.28 -1.39
N MET A 283 -10.31 -14.09 -0.24
CA MET A 283 -10.90 -15.18 0.57
C MET A 283 -12.38 -15.47 0.25
N ALA A 284 -12.93 -14.82 -0.78
CA ALA A 284 -14.36 -14.88 -1.12
C ALA A 284 -15.29 -14.54 0.07
N GLN A 285 -14.86 -13.65 0.96
CA GLN A 285 -15.64 -13.14 2.08
C GLN A 285 -16.38 -11.86 1.66
N ASP A 286 -17.29 -12.00 0.67
CA ASP A 286 -17.93 -10.86 -0.01
C ASP A 286 -18.82 -10.00 0.89
N ALA A 287 -19.44 -10.59 1.89
CA ALA A 287 -20.27 -9.87 2.87
C ALA A 287 -19.40 -8.95 3.74
N GLN A 288 -18.25 -9.45 4.20
CA GLN A 288 -17.30 -8.67 4.98
C GLN A 288 -16.65 -7.57 4.14
N ALA A 289 -16.29 -7.89 2.87
CA ALA A 289 -15.80 -6.89 1.92
C ALA A 289 -16.84 -5.77 1.69
N LYS A 290 -18.13 -6.13 1.55
CA LYS A 290 -19.20 -5.14 1.38
C LYS A 290 -19.39 -4.28 2.63
N ALA A 291 -19.40 -4.87 3.81
CA ALA A 291 -19.53 -4.12 5.05
C ALA A 291 -18.36 -3.13 5.24
N ALA A 292 -17.12 -3.55 4.94
CA ALA A 292 -15.95 -2.67 4.97
C ALA A 292 -16.03 -1.56 3.91
N LEU A 293 -16.53 -1.86 2.70
CA LEU A 293 -16.76 -0.87 1.65
C LEU A 293 -17.78 0.18 2.08
N ASP A 294 -18.94 -0.25 2.63
CA ASP A 294 -19.98 0.67 3.06
C ASP A 294 -19.47 1.58 4.20
N HIS A 295 -18.73 1.01 5.15
CA HIS A 295 -18.09 1.76 6.22
C HIS A 295 -17.11 2.80 5.65
N ALA A 296 -16.23 2.41 4.74
CA ALA A 296 -15.25 3.30 4.12
C ALA A 296 -15.92 4.45 3.35
N MET A 297 -16.95 4.14 2.56
CA MET A 297 -17.64 5.17 1.77
C MET A 297 -18.44 6.14 2.66
N ASN A 298 -18.95 5.69 3.80
CA ASN A 298 -19.57 6.56 4.81
C ASN A 298 -18.52 7.44 5.50
N ALA A 299 -17.37 6.88 5.90
CA ALA A 299 -16.28 7.61 6.54
C ALA A 299 -15.63 8.66 5.62
N ALA A 300 -15.66 8.42 4.32
CA ALA A 300 -15.14 9.37 3.31
C ALA A 300 -16.04 10.60 3.09
N GLN A 301 -17.28 10.58 3.58
CA GLN A 301 -18.19 11.73 3.45
C GLN A 301 -17.73 12.88 4.38
N PRO A 302 -17.78 14.13 3.90
CA PRO A 302 -17.52 15.25 4.79
C PRO A 302 -18.56 15.30 5.92
N PRO A 303 -18.18 15.74 7.14
CA PRO A 303 -19.12 15.90 8.23
C PRO A 303 -20.33 16.74 7.82
N ALA A 304 -21.54 16.34 8.26
CA ALA A 304 -22.76 17.05 7.97
C ALA A 304 -22.65 18.51 8.45
N GLY A 305 -22.93 19.48 7.56
CA GLY A 305 -22.84 20.91 7.86
C GLY A 305 -21.43 21.52 7.69
N SER A 306 -20.42 20.74 7.28
CA SER A 306 -19.12 21.29 6.92
C SER A 306 -19.22 22.02 5.56
N ALA A 307 -18.56 23.18 5.43
CA ALA A 307 -18.41 23.88 4.15
C ALA A 307 -17.48 23.13 3.15
N ALA A 308 -16.97 21.96 3.54
CA ALA A 308 -16.19 21.09 2.69
C ALA A 308 -17.10 20.52 1.60
N THR A 309 -17.03 21.11 0.42
CA THR A 309 -17.62 20.51 -0.78
C THR A 309 -16.87 19.22 -1.12
N ALA A 310 -17.52 18.31 -1.85
CA ALA A 310 -16.90 17.08 -2.39
C ALA A 310 -15.60 17.31 -3.20
N ALA A 311 -15.23 18.56 -3.41
CA ALA A 311 -14.03 19.03 -4.11
C ALA A 311 -12.83 19.34 -3.19
N THR A 312 -12.92 19.12 -1.87
CA THR A 312 -11.73 19.33 -1.01
C THR A 312 -10.79 18.13 -1.21
N PRO A 313 -9.58 18.31 -1.78
CA PRO A 313 -8.68 17.22 -2.03
C PRO A 313 -8.15 16.66 -0.70
N THR A 314 -8.73 15.59 -0.27
CA THR A 314 -8.11 14.70 0.71
C THR A 314 -6.92 14.03 0.01
N GLY A 315 -5.81 13.85 0.70
CA GLY A 315 -4.54 13.43 0.09
C GLY A 315 -4.63 12.16 -0.79
N GLY A 316 -3.65 11.95 -1.67
CA GLY A 316 -3.66 10.93 -2.73
C GLY A 316 -4.07 9.52 -2.31
N ALA A 317 -3.72 9.07 -1.10
CA ALA A 317 -4.13 7.76 -0.59
C ALA A 317 -5.65 7.64 -0.38
N ASN A 318 -6.30 8.73 0.02
CA ASN A 318 -7.74 8.78 0.24
C ASN A 318 -8.51 8.75 -1.10
N THR A 319 -8.12 9.58 -2.07
CA THR A 319 -8.75 9.59 -3.40
C THR A 319 -8.51 8.26 -4.13
N PHE A 320 -7.35 7.64 -3.97
CA PHE A 320 -7.08 6.31 -4.51
C PHE A 320 -8.01 5.28 -3.91
N ALA A 321 -8.07 5.17 -2.59
CA ALA A 321 -8.87 4.17 -1.88
C ALA A 321 -10.36 4.30 -2.22
N THR A 322 -10.92 5.51 -2.23
CA THR A 322 -12.34 5.74 -2.55
C THR A 322 -12.70 5.39 -4.00
N ALA A 323 -11.77 5.51 -4.94
CA ALA A 323 -11.97 5.05 -6.31
C ALA A 323 -11.74 3.52 -6.45
N ALA A 324 -10.71 2.99 -5.78
CA ALA A 324 -10.31 1.59 -5.93
C ALA A 324 -11.27 0.60 -5.26
N MET A 325 -11.75 0.89 -4.05
CA MET A 325 -12.59 -0.04 -3.28
C MET A 325 -13.87 -0.47 -4.01
N PRO A 326 -14.71 0.42 -4.55
CA PRO A 326 -15.91 0.02 -5.29
C PRO A 326 -15.57 -0.69 -6.61
N ALA A 327 -14.51 -0.25 -7.29
CA ALA A 327 -14.04 -0.87 -8.52
C ALA A 327 -13.54 -2.31 -8.27
N ARG A 328 -12.73 -2.54 -7.21
CA ARG A 328 -12.30 -3.89 -6.79
C ARG A 328 -13.49 -4.77 -6.46
N TYR A 329 -14.43 -4.24 -5.68
CA TYR A 329 -15.59 -5.02 -5.25
C TYR A 329 -16.41 -5.54 -6.43
N ALA A 330 -16.59 -4.73 -7.47
CA ALA A 330 -17.27 -5.14 -8.68
C ALA A 330 -16.43 -6.10 -9.55
N MET A 331 -15.17 -5.75 -9.81
CA MET A 331 -14.32 -6.49 -10.76
C MET A 331 -13.87 -7.86 -10.23
N GLU A 332 -13.47 -7.97 -8.96
CA GLU A 332 -13.06 -9.23 -8.33
C GLU A 332 -14.23 -10.23 -8.21
N ARG A 333 -15.44 -9.75 -8.20
CA ARG A 333 -16.66 -10.56 -8.22
C ARG A 333 -17.19 -10.78 -9.62
N GLN A 334 -16.51 -10.28 -10.65
CA GLN A 334 -16.92 -10.34 -12.06
C GLN A 334 -18.35 -9.77 -12.30
N GLN A 335 -18.77 -8.81 -11.49
CA GLN A 335 -20.05 -8.09 -11.62
C GLN A 335 -19.90 -6.95 -12.63
N TRP A 336 -19.84 -7.32 -13.92
CA TRP A 336 -19.48 -6.41 -15.00
C TRP A 336 -20.48 -5.28 -15.21
N THR A 337 -21.76 -5.55 -15.02
CA THR A 337 -22.81 -4.51 -15.07
C THR A 337 -22.64 -3.49 -13.94
N ASP A 338 -22.29 -3.95 -12.73
CA ASP A 338 -22.03 -3.06 -11.59
C ASP A 338 -20.77 -2.22 -11.85
N ALA A 339 -19.71 -2.85 -12.40
CA ALA A 339 -18.49 -2.13 -12.78
C ALA A 339 -18.77 -1.03 -13.82
N MET A 340 -19.58 -1.33 -14.85
CA MET A 340 -20.00 -0.35 -15.87
C MET A 340 -20.80 0.83 -15.27
N ALA A 341 -21.56 0.60 -14.19
CA ALA A 341 -22.43 1.58 -13.57
C ALA A 341 -21.71 2.45 -12.50
N LEU A 342 -20.43 2.26 -12.22
CA LEU A 342 -19.68 3.02 -11.23
C LEU A 342 -19.72 4.53 -11.51
N THR A 343 -19.87 5.32 -10.43
CA THR A 343 -19.85 6.78 -10.53
C THR A 343 -18.41 7.29 -10.49
N VAL A 344 -18.06 8.15 -11.46
CA VAL A 344 -16.75 8.80 -11.51
C VAL A 344 -16.73 9.99 -10.54
N THR A 345 -15.72 10.04 -9.68
CA THR A 345 -15.44 11.21 -8.86
C THR A 345 -14.24 11.95 -9.44
N PRO A 346 -14.40 13.22 -9.88
CA PRO A 346 -13.28 13.99 -10.43
C PRO A 346 -12.16 14.17 -9.41
N ALA A 347 -10.91 13.98 -9.85
CA ALA A 347 -9.71 14.09 -9.00
C ALA A 347 -8.61 14.92 -9.69
N PRO A 348 -8.80 16.25 -9.86
CA PRO A 348 -7.91 17.08 -10.68
C PRO A 348 -6.46 17.15 -10.18
N ASN A 349 -6.24 16.93 -8.89
CA ASN A 349 -4.91 16.94 -8.27
C ASN A 349 -4.22 15.56 -8.29
N THR A 350 -4.98 14.50 -8.54
CA THR A 350 -4.51 13.11 -8.61
C THR A 350 -5.25 12.37 -9.74
N PRO A 351 -5.04 12.77 -11.01
CA PRO A 351 -5.88 12.32 -12.13
C PRO A 351 -5.87 10.79 -12.30
N TYR A 352 -4.76 10.14 -11.98
CA TYR A 352 -4.63 8.68 -12.01
C TYR A 352 -5.65 7.95 -11.11
N THR A 353 -6.19 8.60 -10.07
CA THR A 353 -7.22 7.98 -9.23
C THR A 353 -8.58 7.97 -9.91
N GLU A 354 -8.88 8.98 -10.74
CA GLU A 354 -10.07 9.00 -11.60
C GLU A 354 -10.02 7.90 -12.66
N ALA A 355 -8.82 7.62 -13.21
CA ALA A 355 -8.60 6.58 -14.20
C ALA A 355 -9.06 5.18 -13.73
N ILE A 356 -8.96 4.89 -12.43
CA ILE A 356 -9.41 3.63 -11.82
C ILE A 356 -10.88 3.33 -12.16
N THR A 357 -11.73 4.33 -11.97
CA THR A 357 -13.18 4.19 -12.24
C THR A 357 -13.46 4.07 -13.73
N HIS A 358 -12.81 4.87 -14.57
CA HIS A 358 -12.95 4.78 -16.03
C HIS A 358 -12.49 3.43 -16.57
N PHE A 359 -11.40 2.87 -16.03
CA PHE A 359 -10.94 1.54 -16.37
C PHE A 359 -11.97 0.46 -16.02
N ALA A 360 -12.47 0.47 -14.78
CA ALA A 360 -13.48 -0.50 -14.33
C ALA A 360 -14.76 -0.43 -15.19
N ARG A 361 -15.22 0.79 -15.52
CA ARG A 361 -16.39 1.02 -16.39
C ARG A 361 -16.15 0.50 -17.79
N ALA A 362 -15.01 0.81 -18.40
CA ALA A 362 -14.70 0.39 -19.77
C ALA A 362 -14.61 -1.14 -19.90
N VAL A 363 -13.89 -1.80 -18.98
CA VAL A 363 -13.82 -3.27 -18.95
C VAL A 363 -15.20 -3.86 -18.63
N GLY A 364 -15.94 -3.27 -17.67
CA GLY A 364 -17.30 -3.68 -17.33
C GLY A 364 -18.23 -3.64 -18.54
N ALA A 365 -18.23 -2.56 -19.30
CA ALA A 365 -19.05 -2.39 -20.50
C ALA A 365 -18.72 -3.45 -21.56
N ALA A 366 -17.43 -3.67 -21.86
CA ALA A 366 -17.00 -4.67 -22.82
C ALA A 366 -17.40 -6.09 -22.38
N ARG A 367 -17.21 -6.43 -21.10
CA ARG A 367 -17.54 -7.74 -20.53
C ARG A 367 -19.04 -7.97 -20.36
N ALA A 368 -19.83 -6.90 -20.19
CA ALA A 368 -21.29 -6.95 -20.16
C ALA A 368 -21.93 -7.02 -21.57
N GLY A 369 -21.13 -7.12 -22.64
CA GLY A 369 -21.62 -7.19 -24.01
C GLY A 369 -22.03 -5.85 -24.62
N GLN A 370 -21.59 -4.74 -24.04
CA GLN A 370 -21.87 -3.36 -24.49
C GLN A 370 -20.58 -2.60 -24.84
N PRO A 371 -19.73 -3.12 -25.76
CA PRO A 371 -18.41 -2.55 -26.01
C PRO A 371 -18.43 -1.08 -26.47
N ALA A 372 -19.50 -0.65 -27.15
CA ALA A 372 -19.63 0.76 -27.58
C ALA A 372 -19.75 1.74 -26.40
N ALA A 373 -20.28 1.31 -25.25
CA ALA A 373 -20.40 2.14 -24.06
C ALA A 373 -19.05 2.49 -23.42
N ALA A 374 -17.98 1.76 -23.73
CA ALA A 374 -16.63 2.00 -23.22
C ALA A 374 -15.91 3.19 -23.87
N THR A 375 -16.41 3.71 -25.02
CA THR A 375 -15.69 4.67 -25.87
C THR A 375 -15.28 5.94 -25.10
N ALA A 376 -16.21 6.53 -24.35
CA ALA A 376 -15.94 7.76 -23.59
C ALA A 376 -14.93 7.53 -22.44
N ASP A 377 -15.04 6.40 -21.75
CA ASP A 377 -14.13 6.04 -20.66
C ASP A 377 -12.69 5.80 -21.18
N ILE A 378 -12.53 5.14 -22.34
CA ILE A 378 -11.22 4.94 -22.99
C ILE A 378 -10.61 6.28 -23.42
N ALA A 379 -11.40 7.18 -24.01
CA ALA A 379 -10.93 8.52 -24.39
C ALA A 379 -10.46 9.32 -23.14
N ARG A 380 -11.17 9.17 -22.02
CA ARG A 380 -10.78 9.82 -20.76
C ARG A 380 -9.48 9.24 -20.21
N LEU A 381 -9.29 7.92 -20.25
CA LEU A 381 -8.03 7.28 -19.86
C LEU A 381 -6.84 7.82 -20.68
N ALA A 382 -7.01 8.02 -22.00
CA ALA A 382 -5.98 8.64 -22.83
C ALA A 382 -5.65 10.07 -22.36
N ALA A 383 -6.67 10.91 -22.11
CA ALA A 383 -6.47 12.27 -21.62
C ALA A 383 -5.80 12.33 -20.25
N ILE A 384 -6.13 11.40 -19.34
CA ILE A 384 -5.49 11.31 -18.02
C ILE A 384 -4.02 10.89 -18.16
N ARG A 385 -3.71 9.89 -18.99
CA ARG A 385 -2.32 9.52 -19.30
C ARG A 385 -1.50 10.71 -19.79
N ASP A 386 -2.04 11.49 -20.74
CA ASP A 386 -1.35 12.64 -21.30
C ASP A 386 -1.13 13.72 -20.22
N ARG A 387 -2.08 13.89 -19.33
CA ARG A 387 -1.95 14.78 -18.17
C ARG A 387 -0.84 14.34 -17.21
N GLU A 388 -0.72 13.05 -16.91
CA GLU A 388 0.36 12.52 -16.07
C GLU A 388 1.74 12.71 -16.74
N LEU A 389 1.83 12.59 -18.07
CA LEU A 389 3.06 12.89 -18.82
C LEU A 389 3.45 14.37 -18.72
N GLU A 390 2.49 15.29 -18.78
CA GLU A 390 2.73 16.73 -18.55
C GLU A 390 3.27 17.00 -17.13
N LEU A 391 2.72 16.30 -16.13
CA LEU A 391 3.17 16.37 -14.74
C LEU A 391 4.52 15.70 -14.50
N LYS A 392 5.09 15.02 -15.51
CA LYS A 392 6.29 14.20 -15.41
C LYS A 392 6.16 13.03 -14.41
N ASP A 393 4.93 12.56 -14.17
CA ASP A 393 4.66 11.35 -13.42
C ASP A 393 4.63 10.13 -14.36
N ALA A 394 5.81 9.70 -14.77
CA ALA A 394 5.96 8.61 -15.72
C ALA A 394 5.36 7.28 -15.22
N TYR A 395 5.37 7.07 -13.89
CA TYR A 395 4.79 5.86 -13.30
C TYR A 395 3.29 5.79 -13.50
N TRP A 396 2.57 6.84 -13.08
CA TRP A 396 1.11 6.85 -13.22
C TRP A 396 0.67 6.98 -14.69
N ALA A 397 1.42 7.69 -15.53
CA ALA A 397 1.18 7.70 -16.97
C ALA A 397 1.20 6.29 -17.57
N GLU A 398 2.19 5.46 -17.22
CA GLU A 398 2.29 4.07 -17.68
C GLU A 398 1.17 3.19 -17.12
N GLN A 399 0.83 3.32 -15.81
CA GLN A 399 -0.26 2.55 -15.21
C GLN A 399 -1.60 2.85 -15.88
N VAL A 400 -1.90 4.13 -16.16
CA VAL A 400 -3.12 4.54 -16.86
C VAL A 400 -3.13 4.07 -18.31
N ASP A 401 -1.97 4.09 -19.00
CA ASP A 401 -1.87 3.59 -20.37
C ASP A 401 -2.06 2.06 -20.45
N ILE A 402 -1.55 1.30 -19.49
CA ILE A 402 -1.82 -0.13 -19.35
C ILE A 402 -3.33 -0.37 -19.20
N GLN A 403 -4.00 0.34 -18.30
CA GLN A 403 -5.44 0.25 -18.11
C GLN A 403 -6.21 0.56 -19.41
N ARG A 404 -5.81 1.61 -20.13
CA ARG A 404 -6.40 1.99 -21.41
C ARG A 404 -6.26 0.86 -22.45
N ARG A 405 -5.04 0.32 -22.61
CA ARG A 405 -4.76 -0.79 -23.55
C ARG A 405 -5.54 -2.06 -23.21
N VAL A 406 -5.70 -2.38 -21.92
CA VAL A 406 -6.54 -3.50 -21.46
C VAL A 406 -8.00 -3.29 -21.87
N ALA A 407 -8.54 -2.08 -21.64
CA ALA A 407 -9.91 -1.75 -22.00
C ALA A 407 -10.13 -1.83 -23.52
N GLU A 408 -9.22 -1.26 -24.32
CA GLU A 408 -9.25 -1.36 -25.79
C GLU A 408 -9.23 -2.82 -26.29
N ALA A 409 -8.41 -3.66 -25.66
CA ALA A 409 -8.32 -5.08 -26.00
C ALA A 409 -9.64 -5.81 -25.77
N TRP A 410 -10.30 -5.56 -24.62
CA TRP A 410 -11.60 -6.15 -24.31
C TRP A 410 -12.70 -5.63 -25.24
N VAL A 411 -12.68 -4.34 -25.62
CA VAL A 411 -13.61 -3.77 -26.60
C VAL A 411 -13.41 -4.40 -27.97
N ALA A 412 -12.17 -4.55 -28.45
CA ALA A 412 -11.88 -5.22 -29.71
C ALA A 412 -12.40 -6.67 -29.71
N TYR A 413 -12.12 -7.41 -28.64
CA TYR A 413 -12.55 -8.80 -28.49
C TYR A 413 -14.09 -8.93 -28.46
N ALA A 414 -14.78 -8.12 -27.66
CA ALA A 414 -16.24 -8.11 -27.55
C ALA A 414 -16.93 -7.65 -28.85
N SER A 415 -16.25 -6.83 -29.67
CA SER A 415 -16.73 -6.40 -31.00
C SER A 415 -16.46 -7.42 -32.11
N GLY A 416 -16.02 -8.64 -31.80
CA GLY A 416 -15.76 -9.70 -32.75
C GLY A 416 -14.35 -9.73 -33.36
N ARG A 417 -13.51 -8.72 -33.08
CA ARG A 417 -12.10 -8.69 -33.52
C ARG A 417 -11.21 -9.45 -32.50
N LYS A 418 -11.48 -10.77 -32.39
CA LYS A 418 -10.92 -11.60 -31.31
C LYS A 418 -9.41 -11.67 -31.32
N ASP A 419 -8.79 -11.93 -32.49
CA ASP A 419 -7.32 -12.04 -32.57
C ASP A 419 -6.62 -10.72 -32.30
N GLU A 420 -7.22 -9.58 -32.67
CA GLU A 420 -6.75 -8.26 -32.34
C GLU A 420 -6.79 -8.03 -30.83
N GLY A 421 -7.93 -8.33 -30.20
CA GLY A 421 -8.10 -8.22 -28.74
C GLY A 421 -7.07 -9.06 -27.98
N ILE A 422 -6.85 -10.31 -28.37
CA ILE A 422 -5.84 -11.20 -27.76
C ILE A 422 -4.44 -10.59 -27.89
N ARG A 423 -4.06 -10.08 -29.06
CA ARG A 423 -2.75 -9.49 -29.29
C ARG A 423 -2.55 -8.20 -28.47
N LEU A 424 -3.57 -7.34 -28.42
CA LEU A 424 -3.53 -6.09 -27.64
C LEU A 424 -3.40 -6.38 -26.14
N LEU A 425 -4.19 -7.35 -25.63
CA LEU A 425 -4.15 -7.68 -24.20
C LEU A 425 -2.85 -8.38 -23.79
N ALA A 426 -2.25 -9.19 -24.67
CA ALA A 426 -0.93 -9.75 -24.45
C ALA A 426 0.11 -8.63 -24.25
N ALA A 427 0.13 -7.64 -25.14
CA ALA A 427 1.05 -6.52 -25.08
C ALA A 427 0.84 -5.64 -23.81
N ALA A 428 -0.42 -5.45 -23.40
CA ALA A 428 -0.73 -4.72 -22.15
C ALA A 428 -0.24 -5.50 -20.91
N ALA A 429 -0.44 -6.83 -20.91
CA ALA A 429 0.02 -7.71 -19.84
C ALA A 429 1.56 -7.76 -19.76
N ASP A 430 2.26 -7.78 -20.90
CA ASP A 430 3.72 -7.71 -20.95
C ASP A 430 4.24 -6.38 -20.39
N ALA A 431 3.56 -5.26 -20.68
CA ALA A 431 3.90 -3.95 -20.13
C ALA A 431 3.69 -3.90 -18.60
N GLU A 432 2.57 -4.45 -18.08
CA GLU A 432 2.32 -4.52 -16.63
C GLU A 432 3.35 -5.39 -15.91
N ASP A 433 3.83 -6.47 -16.53
CA ASP A 433 4.84 -7.34 -15.92
C ASP A 433 6.22 -6.68 -15.80
N LEU A 434 6.49 -5.65 -16.60
CA LEU A 434 7.72 -4.85 -16.54
C LEU A 434 7.72 -3.81 -15.40
N THR A 435 6.61 -3.63 -14.69
CA THR A 435 6.52 -2.68 -13.58
C THR A 435 6.02 -3.36 -12.30
N ASP A 436 6.18 -2.69 -11.16
CA ASP A 436 5.64 -3.13 -9.88
C ASP A 436 4.58 -2.13 -9.38
N LYS A 437 3.66 -2.59 -8.53
CA LYS A 437 2.63 -1.74 -7.94
C LYS A 437 3.23 -0.64 -7.07
N SER A 438 2.59 0.52 -7.03
CA SER A 438 2.84 1.54 -6.02
C SER A 438 2.50 1.03 -4.61
N ALA A 439 3.16 1.57 -3.59
CA ALA A 439 2.85 1.28 -2.19
C ALA A 439 1.41 1.72 -1.79
N VAL A 440 0.77 2.62 -2.53
CA VAL A 440 -0.59 3.10 -2.26
C VAL A 440 -1.67 2.03 -2.48
N THR A 441 -1.39 0.97 -3.22
CA THR A 441 -2.36 -0.08 -3.56
C THR A 441 -1.95 -1.45 -3.05
N PRO A 442 -2.89 -2.31 -2.60
CA PRO A 442 -2.59 -3.71 -2.25
C PRO A 442 -2.14 -4.54 -3.47
N GLY A 443 -2.62 -4.20 -4.66
CA GLY A 443 -2.34 -4.89 -5.92
C GLY A 443 -3.01 -4.17 -7.08
N PRO A 444 -2.76 -4.59 -8.32
CA PRO A 444 -3.53 -4.13 -9.48
C PRO A 444 -5.03 -4.29 -9.24
N LEU A 445 -5.83 -3.43 -9.84
CA LEU A 445 -7.29 -3.53 -9.72
C LEU A 445 -7.80 -4.86 -10.28
N ALA A 446 -7.29 -5.24 -11.45
CA ALA A 446 -7.38 -6.57 -12.04
C ALA A 446 -6.10 -6.76 -12.88
N PRO A 447 -5.21 -7.69 -12.54
CA PRO A 447 -3.98 -7.88 -13.28
C PRO A 447 -4.23 -8.12 -14.77
N ALA A 448 -3.53 -7.38 -15.62
CA ALA A 448 -3.69 -7.50 -17.08
C ALA A 448 -3.40 -8.93 -17.56
N ARG A 449 -2.42 -9.59 -16.95
CA ARG A 449 -2.08 -11.00 -17.23
C ARG A 449 -3.20 -11.96 -16.85
N GLU A 450 -3.95 -11.70 -15.77
CA GLU A 450 -5.11 -12.49 -15.36
C GLU A 450 -6.26 -12.31 -16.35
N LEU A 451 -6.56 -11.06 -16.72
CA LEU A 451 -7.57 -10.74 -17.73
C LEU A 451 -7.22 -11.37 -19.10
N TYR A 452 -5.93 -11.39 -19.44
CA TYR A 452 -5.44 -12.10 -20.64
C TYR A 452 -5.69 -13.61 -20.56
N GLY A 453 -5.43 -14.23 -19.41
CA GLY A 453 -5.74 -15.63 -19.17
C GLY A 453 -7.22 -15.95 -19.37
N PHE A 454 -8.13 -15.12 -18.89
CA PHE A 454 -9.57 -15.28 -19.13
C PHE A 454 -9.94 -15.11 -20.61
N MET A 455 -9.40 -14.14 -21.31
CA MET A 455 -9.63 -13.96 -22.75
C MET A 455 -9.15 -15.18 -23.56
N LEU A 456 -8.03 -15.77 -23.17
CA LEU A 456 -7.52 -16.99 -23.79
C LEU A 456 -8.42 -18.20 -23.52
N LEU A 457 -9.00 -18.32 -22.30
CA LEU A 457 -9.99 -19.36 -22.00
C LEU A 457 -11.23 -19.21 -22.86
N ASP A 458 -11.76 -17.99 -22.98
CA ASP A 458 -12.92 -17.68 -23.83
C ASP A 458 -12.64 -18.01 -25.31
N ALA A 459 -11.37 -17.88 -25.74
CA ALA A 459 -10.90 -18.25 -27.08
C ALA A 459 -10.50 -19.74 -27.21
N SER A 460 -10.76 -20.59 -26.20
CA SER A 460 -10.40 -22.01 -26.16
C SER A 460 -8.89 -22.29 -26.25
N ARG A 461 -8.03 -21.32 -25.88
CA ARG A 461 -6.58 -21.42 -25.87
C ARG A 461 -6.06 -21.86 -24.49
N GLY A 462 -6.52 -23.00 -23.98
CA GLY A 462 -6.27 -23.48 -22.62
C GLY A 462 -4.80 -23.60 -22.22
N LYS A 463 -3.90 -23.99 -23.16
CA LYS A 463 -2.46 -24.07 -22.86
C LYS A 463 -1.86 -22.71 -22.54
N ASP A 464 -2.16 -21.71 -23.35
CA ASP A 464 -1.65 -20.35 -23.17
C ASP A 464 -2.28 -19.69 -21.93
N ALA A 465 -3.58 -19.95 -21.71
CA ALA A 465 -4.30 -19.49 -20.53
C ALA A 465 -3.66 -20.01 -19.23
N LEU A 466 -3.29 -21.31 -19.19
CA LEU A 466 -2.63 -21.89 -18.02
C LEU A 466 -1.30 -21.21 -17.72
N VAL A 467 -0.48 -20.94 -18.75
CA VAL A 467 0.78 -20.21 -18.61
C VAL A 467 0.55 -18.81 -18.05
N ALA A 468 -0.48 -18.10 -18.56
CA ALA A 468 -0.82 -16.76 -18.09
C ALA A 468 -1.23 -16.75 -16.61
N PHE A 469 -2.14 -17.62 -16.18
CA PHE A 469 -2.57 -17.70 -14.78
C PHE A 469 -1.45 -18.12 -13.83
N GLU A 470 -0.59 -19.04 -14.23
CA GLU A 470 0.56 -19.42 -13.43
C GLU A 470 1.60 -18.32 -13.28
N ALA A 471 1.74 -17.44 -14.29
CA ALA A 471 2.55 -16.24 -14.15
C ALA A 471 1.98 -15.30 -13.08
N VAL A 472 0.65 -15.12 -13.06
CA VAL A 472 -0.01 -14.34 -12.00
C VAL A 472 0.20 -14.97 -10.63
N THR A 473 0.00 -16.28 -10.45
CA THR A 473 0.15 -16.94 -9.15
C THR A 473 1.58 -16.92 -8.61
N ARG A 474 2.59 -16.78 -9.48
CA ARG A 474 3.98 -16.56 -9.05
C ARG A 474 4.22 -15.14 -8.56
N LYS A 475 3.60 -14.12 -9.19
CA LYS A 475 3.72 -12.71 -8.82
C LYS A 475 2.82 -12.35 -7.64
N GLU A 476 1.62 -12.92 -7.59
CA GLU A 476 0.58 -12.72 -6.57
C GLU A 476 0.09 -14.07 -6.03
N PRO A 477 0.82 -14.67 -5.06
CA PRO A 477 0.45 -15.96 -4.49
C PRO A 477 -0.95 -15.94 -3.88
N ASN A 478 -1.66 -17.06 -4.00
CA ASN A 478 -2.99 -17.25 -3.42
C ASN A 478 -4.08 -16.31 -3.98
N ARG A 479 -3.86 -15.69 -5.16
CA ARG A 479 -4.88 -14.88 -5.81
C ARG A 479 -6.03 -15.75 -6.31
N PHE A 480 -7.27 -15.45 -5.84
CA PHE A 480 -8.45 -16.28 -6.03
C PHE A 480 -8.78 -16.53 -7.51
N LEU A 481 -8.93 -15.46 -8.31
CA LEU A 481 -9.31 -15.58 -9.72
C LEU A 481 -8.21 -16.23 -10.58
N ALA A 482 -6.94 -15.97 -10.25
CA ALA A 482 -5.82 -16.61 -10.96
C ALA A 482 -5.78 -18.13 -10.72
N LEU A 483 -6.00 -18.57 -9.47
CA LEU A 483 -6.12 -20.00 -9.14
C LEU A 483 -7.34 -20.64 -9.82
N TYR A 484 -8.48 -19.96 -9.82
CA TYR A 484 -9.67 -20.45 -10.51
C TYR A 484 -9.44 -20.60 -12.02
N GLY A 485 -8.88 -19.58 -12.66
CA GLY A 485 -8.55 -19.60 -14.08
C GLY A 485 -7.54 -20.68 -14.43
N ALA A 486 -6.49 -20.90 -13.60
CA ALA A 486 -5.53 -21.99 -13.77
C ALA A 486 -6.21 -23.36 -13.66
N GLY A 487 -7.15 -23.52 -12.72
CA GLY A 487 -7.96 -24.72 -12.60
C GLY A 487 -8.78 -24.99 -13.86
N LYS A 488 -9.48 -23.98 -14.37
CA LYS A 488 -10.28 -24.07 -15.62
C LYS A 488 -9.41 -24.38 -16.85
N ALA A 489 -8.24 -23.76 -16.95
CA ALA A 489 -7.30 -24.00 -18.02
C ALA A 489 -6.76 -25.45 -17.98
N ALA A 490 -6.39 -25.94 -16.80
CA ALA A 490 -5.93 -27.31 -16.61
C ALA A 490 -7.03 -28.34 -16.96
N GLU A 491 -8.30 -28.05 -16.65
CA GLU A 491 -9.46 -28.89 -17.06
C GLU A 491 -9.58 -28.97 -18.58
N SER A 492 -9.51 -27.83 -19.28
CA SER A 492 -9.60 -27.81 -20.75
C SER A 492 -8.52 -28.65 -21.40
N LEU A 493 -7.40 -28.86 -20.74
CA LEU A 493 -6.27 -29.71 -21.15
C LEU A 493 -6.37 -31.15 -20.64
N LYS A 494 -7.48 -31.52 -19.98
CA LYS A 494 -7.69 -32.84 -19.34
C LYS A 494 -6.65 -33.17 -18.25
N GLN A 495 -5.99 -32.16 -17.67
CA GLN A 495 -5.03 -32.30 -16.57
C GLN A 495 -5.76 -32.35 -15.22
N THR A 496 -6.60 -33.36 -15.01
CA THR A 496 -7.53 -33.45 -13.87
C THR A 496 -6.85 -33.32 -12.51
N ALA A 497 -5.70 -33.96 -12.30
CA ALA A 497 -4.99 -33.89 -11.01
C ALA A 497 -4.50 -32.47 -10.71
N ARG A 498 -3.98 -31.77 -11.74
CA ARG A 498 -3.49 -30.39 -11.64
C ARG A 498 -4.64 -29.41 -11.37
N ALA A 499 -5.76 -29.55 -12.10
CA ALA A 499 -6.97 -28.76 -11.87
C ALA A 499 -7.48 -28.89 -10.43
N LYS A 500 -7.58 -30.14 -9.91
CA LYS A 500 -7.95 -30.40 -8.51
C LYS A 500 -6.99 -29.75 -7.50
N GLY A 501 -5.70 -29.67 -7.82
CA GLY A 501 -4.71 -28.98 -7.00
C GLY A 501 -5.06 -27.52 -6.79
N TYR A 502 -5.35 -26.77 -7.86
CA TYR A 502 -5.75 -25.36 -7.78
C TYR A 502 -7.08 -25.17 -7.03
N TYR A 503 -8.08 -26.02 -7.29
CA TYR A 503 -9.36 -25.93 -6.58
C TYR A 503 -9.25 -26.23 -5.09
N ARG A 504 -8.41 -27.19 -4.67
CA ARG A 504 -8.14 -27.44 -3.25
C ARG A 504 -7.48 -26.25 -2.58
N GLN A 505 -6.57 -25.57 -3.28
CA GLN A 505 -5.95 -24.35 -2.76
C GLN A 505 -6.98 -23.24 -2.55
N ILE A 506 -7.89 -23.03 -3.49
CA ILE A 506 -9.03 -22.10 -3.34
C ILE A 506 -9.89 -22.47 -2.13
N VAL A 507 -10.26 -23.75 -1.98
CA VAL A 507 -11.11 -24.20 -0.88
C VAL A 507 -10.44 -23.96 0.47
N GLU A 508 -9.12 -24.17 0.58
CA GLU A 508 -8.38 -23.89 1.82
C GLU A 508 -8.33 -22.39 2.13
N ILE A 509 -8.02 -21.56 1.13
CA ILE A 509 -8.00 -20.10 1.30
C ILE A 509 -9.38 -19.57 1.71
N CYS A 510 -10.45 -20.12 1.12
CA CYS A 510 -11.84 -19.67 1.30
C CYS A 510 -12.63 -20.52 2.30
N LYS A 511 -11.97 -21.24 3.21
CA LYS A 511 -12.65 -22.17 4.13
C LYS A 511 -13.66 -21.50 5.09
N GLU A 512 -13.48 -20.21 5.35
CA GLU A 512 -14.38 -19.41 6.19
C GLU A 512 -15.41 -18.60 5.38
N ALA A 513 -15.39 -18.71 4.04
CA ALA A 513 -16.35 -18.04 3.18
C ALA A 513 -17.73 -18.71 3.31
N ALA A 514 -18.73 -17.90 3.66
CA ALA A 514 -20.13 -18.31 3.78
C ALA A 514 -20.98 -18.00 2.54
N ASN A 515 -20.35 -17.57 1.43
CA ASN A 515 -21.04 -17.11 0.23
C ASN A 515 -21.14 -18.16 -0.87
N ASP A 516 -21.99 -17.86 -1.84
CA ASP A 516 -22.26 -18.68 -3.02
C ASP A 516 -21.59 -18.12 -4.28
N ARG A 517 -20.39 -17.50 -4.16
CA ARG A 517 -19.63 -17.03 -5.32
C ARG A 517 -19.48 -18.21 -6.30
N PRO A 518 -19.92 -18.07 -7.58
CA PRO A 518 -19.99 -19.20 -8.51
C PRO A 518 -18.68 -19.97 -8.66
N GLU A 519 -17.55 -19.25 -8.68
CA GLU A 519 -16.22 -19.82 -8.81
C GLU A 519 -15.85 -20.67 -7.59
N LEU A 520 -16.24 -20.24 -6.37
CA LEU A 520 -15.98 -20.98 -5.13
C LEU A 520 -16.86 -22.24 -5.08
N VAL A 521 -18.16 -22.13 -5.43
CA VAL A 521 -19.07 -23.28 -5.52
C VAL A 521 -18.51 -24.32 -6.48
N TYR A 522 -18.05 -23.87 -7.66
CA TYR A 522 -17.43 -24.73 -8.65
C TYR A 522 -16.14 -25.38 -8.11
N ALA A 523 -15.26 -24.61 -7.50
CA ALA A 523 -14.01 -25.11 -6.94
C ALA A 523 -14.26 -26.17 -5.83
N ARG A 524 -15.22 -25.95 -4.94
CA ARG A 524 -15.63 -26.92 -3.90
C ARG A 524 -16.09 -28.25 -4.52
N LYS A 525 -16.95 -28.19 -5.56
CA LYS A 525 -17.40 -29.36 -6.31
C LYS A 525 -16.23 -30.14 -6.93
N MET A 526 -15.33 -29.46 -7.61
CA MET A 526 -14.22 -30.07 -8.33
C MET A 526 -13.10 -30.57 -7.44
N ALA A 527 -12.89 -29.93 -6.29
CA ALA A 527 -11.96 -30.40 -5.26
C ALA A 527 -12.43 -31.69 -4.57
N GLY A 528 -13.71 -32.04 -4.68
CA GLY A 528 -14.32 -33.13 -3.92
C GLY A 528 -14.54 -32.79 -2.46
N ALA A 529 -14.60 -31.51 -2.10
CA ALA A 529 -14.92 -31.06 -0.76
C ALA A 529 -16.43 -31.27 -0.47
N LYS A 530 -16.76 -31.86 0.68
CA LYS A 530 -18.15 -31.92 1.15
C LYS A 530 -18.67 -30.49 1.31
N ALA A 531 -19.90 -30.22 0.90
CA ALA A 531 -20.55 -28.94 1.16
C ALA A 531 -20.46 -28.65 2.67
N SER A 532 -19.91 -27.49 3.03
CA SER A 532 -19.90 -27.03 4.42
C SER A 532 -21.34 -26.75 4.82
N THR A 533 -21.90 -27.61 5.65
CA THR A 533 -23.19 -27.38 6.31
C THR A 533 -22.99 -26.44 7.50
N THR A 534 -22.64 -25.19 7.25
CA THR A 534 -22.87 -24.11 8.21
C THR A 534 -24.25 -23.53 7.95
N ALA A 535 -25.27 -24.37 8.22
CA ALA A 535 -26.61 -23.85 8.44
C ALA A 535 -26.71 -23.40 9.90
N GLY A 536 -26.99 -22.11 10.11
CA GLY A 536 -27.75 -21.59 11.21
C GLY A 536 -27.26 -21.90 12.63
N ALA A 537 -26.53 -20.99 13.21
CA ALA A 537 -26.78 -20.64 14.62
C ALA A 537 -27.22 -19.17 14.64
N ARG A 538 -28.45 -19.01 15.13
CA ARG A 538 -29.22 -17.77 15.29
C ARG A 538 -28.52 -16.79 16.23
#